data_1a2107fd7ac8df81b9bf4b6be5c7beec
#
_entry.id   1a2107fd7ac8df81b9bf4b6be5c7beec
#
_cell.length_a   1.000
_cell.length_b   1.000
_cell.length_c   1.000
_cell.angle_alpha   90.00
_cell.angle_beta   90.00
_cell.angle_gamma   90.00
#
_symmetry.space_group_name_H-M   'P 1'
#
loop_
_entity.id
_entity.type
_entity.pdbx_description
1 polymer ?
#
loop_
_entity_poly.entity_id
_entity_poly.type
_entity_poly.pdbx_seq_one_letter_code
_entity_poly.pdbx_strand_id
1 'polypeptide(L)'
;MKLVIRENSSKGSIWAAHYIAKKINEKAARTNEPFVIGLCTGSTPIETYAELIHMVKAGEVSFKNVISFNMDEYVGLPESHPESYHSFMHKYLFDQIDEPAENIHILNGNAADVKAECEAYEKAIVDAGGFDLFLGGVGEDGHIAFNEPFSSLQSRTREVVLTYDTRVVNSRFFNNDVNQVPKSALTVGVATVLSAKEVVILAFGSKKARAIKDAVEGPYTHYCTLSGLQAHQEGTIVCDELSVGELKVNSYRYFKAVEEAENQ
;
A
#
# COMPACT_ATOMS: atom_id res chain seq x y z
N MET A 1 11.86 -10.45 -5.94
CA MET A 1 11.70 -9.39 -4.92
C MET A 1 12.93 -8.52 -4.89
N LYS A 2 12.77 -7.21 -4.87
CA LYS A 2 13.82 -6.18 -4.85
C LYS A 2 13.73 -5.35 -3.57
N LEU A 3 14.86 -4.93 -3.01
CA LEU A 3 14.92 -3.91 -1.96
C LEU A 3 15.57 -2.65 -2.53
N VAL A 4 14.88 -1.53 -2.32
CA VAL A 4 15.38 -0.18 -2.59
C VAL A 4 15.67 0.46 -1.24
N ILE A 5 16.97 0.63 -0.92
CA ILE A 5 17.40 1.11 0.40
C ILE A 5 17.84 2.56 0.28
N ARG A 6 17.12 3.47 0.92
CA ARG A 6 17.41 4.90 0.96
C ARG A 6 17.93 5.32 2.33
N GLU A 7 18.62 6.44 2.37
CA GLU A 7 19.23 6.98 3.59
C GLU A 7 18.20 7.22 4.72
N ASN A 8 16.99 7.66 4.34
CA ASN A 8 15.90 7.97 5.27
C ASN A 8 14.53 7.83 4.59
N SER A 9 13.47 7.92 5.39
CA SER A 9 12.08 7.80 4.91
C SER A 9 11.72 8.81 3.83
N SER A 10 12.17 10.06 3.94
CA SER A 10 11.87 11.10 2.96
C SER A 10 12.45 10.76 1.58
N LYS A 11 13.71 10.33 1.51
CA LYS A 11 14.32 9.89 0.24
C LYS A 11 13.64 8.63 -0.32
N GLY A 12 13.15 7.74 0.55
CA GLY A 12 12.36 6.58 0.14
C GLY A 12 11.00 6.98 -0.43
N SER A 13 10.31 7.91 0.22
CA SER A 13 9.01 8.44 -0.23
C SER A 13 9.11 9.15 -1.57
N ILE A 14 10.12 10.01 -1.76
CA ILE A 14 10.40 10.69 -3.03
C ILE A 14 10.70 9.67 -4.14
N TRP A 15 11.53 8.67 -3.85
CA TRP A 15 11.81 7.60 -4.83
C TRP A 15 10.53 6.90 -5.27
N ALA A 16 9.64 6.55 -4.32
CA ALA A 16 8.39 5.87 -4.63
C ALA A 16 7.45 6.74 -5.48
N ALA A 17 7.34 8.03 -5.18
CA ALA A 17 6.56 8.99 -5.97
C ALA A 17 7.06 9.09 -7.41
N HIS A 18 8.36 9.28 -7.61
CA HIS A 18 8.96 9.32 -8.94
C HIS A 18 8.81 8.00 -9.69
N TYR A 19 8.90 6.86 -8.99
CA TYR A 19 8.68 5.55 -9.59
C TYR A 19 7.23 5.40 -10.09
N ILE A 20 6.24 5.77 -9.28
CA ILE A 20 4.81 5.75 -9.66
C ILE A 20 4.57 6.67 -10.85
N ALA A 21 5.03 7.91 -10.79
CA ALA A 21 4.88 8.89 -11.87
C ALA A 21 5.50 8.40 -13.19
N LYS A 22 6.69 7.81 -13.12
CA LYS A 22 7.35 7.17 -14.26
C LYS A 22 6.47 6.07 -14.87
N LYS A 23 5.88 5.18 -14.05
CA LYS A 23 5.04 4.09 -14.55
C LYS A 23 3.73 4.58 -15.19
N ILE A 24 3.10 5.60 -14.60
CA ILE A 24 1.94 6.26 -15.19
C ILE A 24 2.30 6.82 -16.56
N ASN A 25 3.39 7.60 -16.67
CA ASN A 25 3.84 8.21 -17.90
C ASN A 25 4.26 7.18 -18.96
N GLU A 26 4.94 6.10 -18.57
CA GLU A 26 5.31 5.00 -19.46
C GLU A 26 4.09 4.30 -20.05
N LYS A 27 3.02 4.10 -19.28
CA LYS A 27 1.78 3.51 -19.78
C LYS A 27 1.07 4.48 -20.72
N ALA A 28 0.93 5.75 -20.33
CA ALA A 28 0.31 6.79 -21.15
C ALA A 28 1.02 6.99 -22.50
N ALA A 29 2.34 6.82 -22.56
CA ALA A 29 3.10 6.91 -23.81
C ALA A 29 2.87 5.72 -24.76
N ARG A 30 2.39 4.57 -24.24
CA ARG A 30 2.24 3.32 -25.02
C ARG A 30 0.80 2.99 -25.39
N THR A 31 -0.18 3.45 -24.58
CA THR A 31 -1.59 3.09 -24.75
C THR A 31 -2.50 4.16 -24.16
N ASN A 32 -3.75 4.19 -24.62
CA ASN A 32 -4.80 5.02 -24.04
C ASN A 32 -5.56 4.32 -22.89
N GLU A 33 -5.18 3.09 -22.54
CA GLU A 33 -5.79 2.40 -21.42
C GLU A 33 -5.43 3.08 -20.08
N PRO A 34 -6.36 3.14 -19.12
CA PRO A 34 -6.09 3.78 -17.84
C PRO A 34 -5.00 3.02 -17.06
N PHE A 35 -4.20 3.75 -16.29
CA PHE A 35 -3.27 3.16 -15.32
C PHE A 35 -4.04 2.81 -14.05
N VAL A 36 -4.05 1.53 -13.67
CA VAL A 36 -4.78 1.05 -12.50
C VAL A 36 -3.85 0.91 -11.32
N ILE A 37 -4.12 1.64 -10.24
CA ILE A 37 -3.26 1.65 -9.05
C ILE A 37 -4.00 1.31 -7.77
N GLY A 38 -3.40 0.43 -6.95
CA GLY A 38 -3.79 0.24 -5.56
C GLY A 38 -3.09 1.26 -4.65
N LEU A 39 -3.80 1.82 -3.68
CA LEU A 39 -3.29 2.86 -2.78
C LEU A 39 -3.54 2.50 -1.32
N CYS A 40 -2.63 2.95 -0.43
CA CYS A 40 -2.72 2.72 1.01
C CYS A 40 -2.93 4.01 1.80
N THR A 41 -3.36 3.86 3.05
CA THR A 41 -3.49 4.94 4.02
C THR A 41 -2.43 4.86 5.12
N GLY A 42 -2.55 5.68 6.14
CA GLY A 42 -1.64 5.76 7.27
C GLY A 42 -0.54 6.79 7.09
N SER A 43 0.35 6.90 8.07
CA SER A 43 1.38 7.94 8.07
C SER A 43 2.50 7.71 7.05
N THR A 44 2.73 6.46 6.64
CA THR A 44 3.87 6.10 5.78
C THR A 44 3.79 6.70 4.36
N PRO A 45 2.64 6.69 3.64
CA PRO A 45 2.58 7.20 2.28
C PRO A 45 2.42 8.73 2.17
N ILE A 46 2.23 9.48 3.27
CA ILE A 46 1.91 10.92 3.22
C ILE A 46 2.94 11.72 2.43
N GLU A 47 4.24 11.50 2.67
CA GLU A 47 5.30 12.19 1.92
C GLU A 47 5.34 11.76 0.44
N THR A 48 5.02 10.50 0.15
CA THR A 48 4.90 10.02 -1.24
C THR A 48 3.75 10.73 -1.96
N TYR A 49 2.60 10.88 -1.29
CA TYR A 49 1.46 11.61 -1.85
C TYR A 49 1.76 13.10 -2.02
N ALA A 50 2.43 13.72 -1.05
CA ALA A 50 2.84 15.12 -1.16
C ALA A 50 3.74 15.35 -2.37
N GLU A 51 4.68 14.47 -2.65
CA GLU A 51 5.55 14.56 -3.83
C GLU A 51 4.77 14.31 -5.13
N LEU A 52 3.85 13.34 -5.18
CA LEU A 52 2.98 13.14 -6.34
C LEU A 52 2.12 14.38 -6.64
N ILE A 53 1.56 15.02 -5.61
CA ILE A 53 0.82 16.28 -5.73
C ILE A 53 1.71 17.39 -6.30
N HIS A 54 2.95 17.49 -5.83
CA HIS A 54 3.92 18.44 -6.37
C HIS A 54 4.17 18.19 -7.86
N MET A 55 4.40 16.93 -8.25
CA MET A 55 4.64 16.53 -9.64
C MET A 55 3.42 16.80 -10.54
N VAL A 56 2.19 16.58 -10.06
CA VAL A 56 0.96 16.93 -10.79
C VAL A 56 0.87 18.43 -11.01
N LYS A 57 1.10 19.24 -9.98
CA LYS A 57 1.09 20.71 -10.07
C LYS A 57 2.19 21.25 -10.98
N ALA A 58 3.32 20.56 -11.07
CA ALA A 58 4.42 20.88 -11.98
C ALA A 58 4.16 20.41 -13.44
N GLY A 59 3.10 19.60 -13.66
CA GLY A 59 2.79 19.03 -14.99
C GLY A 59 3.71 17.86 -15.37
N GLU A 60 4.40 17.26 -14.43
CA GLU A 60 5.32 16.12 -14.64
C GLU A 60 4.57 14.78 -14.73
N VAL A 61 3.38 14.68 -14.15
CA VAL A 61 2.48 13.53 -14.22
C VAL A 61 1.03 14.01 -14.19
N SER A 62 0.10 13.24 -14.78
CA SER A 62 -1.33 13.49 -14.71
C SER A 62 -2.08 12.22 -14.31
N PHE A 63 -3.06 12.38 -13.43
CA PHE A 63 -3.93 11.29 -12.98
C PHE A 63 -5.26 11.23 -13.75
N LYS A 64 -5.45 12.05 -14.79
CA LYS A 64 -6.69 12.07 -15.59
C LYS A 64 -7.06 10.72 -16.20
N ASN A 65 -6.08 9.89 -16.49
CA ASN A 65 -6.27 8.53 -17.02
C ASN A 65 -5.75 7.48 -16.04
N VAL A 66 -5.94 7.72 -14.74
CA VAL A 66 -5.66 6.77 -13.67
C VAL A 66 -6.98 6.30 -13.07
N ILE A 67 -7.05 5.04 -12.65
CA ILE A 67 -8.12 4.47 -11.83
C ILE A 67 -7.47 3.97 -10.54
N SER A 68 -7.90 4.52 -9.41
CA SER A 68 -7.36 4.16 -8.10
C SER A 68 -8.32 3.31 -7.29
N PHE A 69 -7.74 2.37 -6.53
CA PHE A 69 -8.44 1.52 -5.58
C PHE A 69 -7.75 1.59 -4.22
N ASN A 70 -8.48 2.02 -3.20
CA ASN A 70 -7.95 2.05 -1.84
C ASN A 70 -7.93 0.64 -1.23
N MET A 71 -6.90 0.32 -0.44
CA MET A 71 -6.71 -1.06 0.03
C MET A 71 -7.67 -1.50 1.13
N ASP A 72 -8.24 -0.56 1.88
CA ASP A 72 -9.08 -0.87 3.05
C ASP A 72 -9.96 0.31 3.47
N GLU A 73 -10.97 0.03 4.32
CA GLU A 73 -11.78 1.02 5.01
C GLU A 73 -12.38 0.39 6.28
N TYR A 74 -12.56 1.19 7.31
CA TYR A 74 -13.21 0.76 8.55
C TYR A 74 -14.69 0.48 8.37
N VAL A 75 -15.18 -0.59 9.00
CA VAL A 75 -16.61 -0.91 9.03
C VAL A 75 -17.31 -0.07 10.10
N GLY A 76 -18.45 0.54 9.72
CA GLY A 76 -19.30 1.30 10.61
C GLY A 76 -18.82 2.72 10.92
N LEU A 77 -17.73 3.17 10.28
CA LEU A 77 -17.26 4.55 10.41
C LEU A 77 -17.83 5.38 9.24
N PRO A 78 -18.53 6.52 9.52
CA PRO A 78 -19.01 7.38 8.44
C PRO A 78 -17.88 7.88 7.53
N GLU A 79 -18.10 7.98 6.23
CA GLU A 79 -17.13 8.52 5.27
C GLU A 79 -16.64 9.93 5.66
N SER A 80 -17.52 10.76 6.21
CA SER A 80 -17.21 12.10 6.69
C SER A 80 -16.41 12.14 8.00
N HIS A 81 -16.22 11.00 8.67
CA HIS A 81 -15.42 10.95 9.88
C HIS A 81 -13.95 11.28 9.55
N PRO A 82 -13.27 12.15 10.34
CA PRO A 82 -11.90 12.56 10.04
C PRO A 82 -10.89 11.40 9.88
N GLU A 83 -11.16 10.28 10.56
CA GLU A 83 -10.30 9.11 10.58
C GLU A 83 -10.80 7.98 9.66
N SER A 84 -11.85 8.21 8.84
CA SER A 84 -12.16 7.30 7.74
C SER A 84 -11.04 7.36 6.69
N TYR A 85 -10.81 6.26 6.02
CA TYR A 85 -9.82 6.26 4.95
C TYR A 85 -10.28 7.03 3.72
N HIS A 86 -11.60 7.13 3.54
CA HIS A 86 -12.21 8.05 2.58
C HIS A 86 -11.74 9.51 2.85
N SER A 87 -11.96 10.03 4.07
CA SER A 87 -11.52 11.38 4.45
C SER A 87 -10.00 11.55 4.38
N PHE A 88 -9.24 10.50 4.76
CA PHE A 88 -7.79 10.51 4.67
C PHE A 88 -7.31 10.70 3.22
N MET A 89 -7.83 9.88 2.30
CA MET A 89 -7.38 9.91 0.90
C MET A 89 -7.76 11.21 0.20
N HIS A 90 -8.95 11.74 0.44
CA HIS A 90 -9.34 13.05 -0.06
C HIS A 90 -8.40 14.15 0.46
N LYS A 91 -8.15 14.19 1.76
CA LYS A 91 -7.28 15.19 2.39
C LYS A 91 -5.84 15.14 1.87
N TYR A 92 -5.26 13.95 1.73
CA TYR A 92 -3.82 13.79 1.48
C TYR A 92 -3.47 13.55 0.01
N LEU A 93 -4.47 13.27 -0.86
CA LEU A 93 -4.20 13.02 -2.28
C LEU A 93 -5.32 13.56 -3.19
N PHE A 94 -6.51 12.99 -3.17
CA PHE A 94 -7.50 13.13 -4.24
C PHE A 94 -7.97 14.57 -4.48
N ASP A 95 -8.18 15.36 -3.43
CA ASP A 95 -8.60 16.77 -3.57
C ASP A 95 -7.50 17.69 -4.15
N GLN A 96 -6.29 17.16 -4.38
CA GLN A 96 -5.12 17.95 -4.80
C GLN A 96 -4.52 17.50 -6.13
N ILE A 97 -5.07 16.45 -6.75
CA ILE A 97 -4.64 15.91 -8.04
C ILE A 97 -5.78 15.98 -9.06
N ASP A 98 -5.50 15.63 -10.31
CA ASP A 98 -6.43 15.74 -11.43
C ASP A 98 -7.14 14.41 -11.79
N GLU A 99 -7.24 13.48 -10.83
CA GLU A 99 -7.97 12.22 -11.01
C GLU A 99 -9.48 12.47 -11.03
N PRO A 100 -10.23 11.96 -12.06
CA PRO A 100 -11.68 12.06 -12.09
C PRO A 100 -12.33 11.30 -10.91
N ALA A 101 -13.36 11.89 -10.29
CA ALA A 101 -14.01 11.28 -9.13
C ALA A 101 -14.61 9.89 -9.42
N GLU A 102 -15.07 9.66 -10.64
CA GLU A 102 -15.60 8.35 -11.09
C GLU A 102 -14.53 7.27 -11.19
N ASN A 103 -13.25 7.63 -11.19
CA ASN A 103 -12.13 6.70 -11.23
C ASN A 103 -11.59 6.34 -9.83
N ILE A 104 -12.08 7.01 -8.78
CA ILE A 104 -11.65 6.80 -7.40
C ILE A 104 -12.55 5.74 -6.76
N HIS A 105 -11.97 4.62 -6.37
CA HIS A 105 -12.68 3.54 -5.70
C HIS A 105 -12.17 3.37 -4.26
N ILE A 106 -13.10 3.49 -3.31
CA ILE A 106 -12.86 3.25 -1.88
C ILE A 106 -13.95 2.31 -1.39
N LEU A 107 -13.57 1.28 -0.61
CA LEU A 107 -14.51 0.32 -0.03
C LEU A 107 -15.54 1.03 0.85
N ASN A 108 -16.81 0.69 0.68
CA ASN A 108 -17.89 1.24 1.51
C ASN A 108 -18.06 0.43 2.81
N GLY A 109 -17.41 0.87 3.89
CA GLY A 109 -17.52 0.25 5.21
C GLY A 109 -18.92 0.34 5.85
N ASN A 110 -19.86 1.07 5.23
CA ASN A 110 -21.25 1.21 5.66
C ASN A 110 -22.24 0.50 4.71
N ALA A 111 -21.75 -0.37 3.83
CA ALA A 111 -22.60 -1.14 2.92
C ALA A 111 -23.59 -2.03 3.71
N ALA A 112 -24.84 -2.10 3.23
CA ALA A 112 -25.87 -2.93 3.87
C ALA A 112 -25.54 -4.44 3.74
N ASP A 113 -24.85 -4.83 2.66
CA ASP A 113 -24.30 -6.17 2.43
C ASP A 113 -22.80 -6.04 2.17
N VAL A 114 -22.03 -6.21 3.24
CA VAL A 114 -20.57 -6.12 3.23
C VAL A 114 -19.93 -7.16 2.29
N LYS A 115 -20.53 -8.34 2.20
CA LYS A 115 -20.01 -9.38 1.31
C LYS A 115 -20.21 -9.00 -0.15
N ALA A 116 -21.39 -8.53 -0.52
CA ALA A 116 -21.66 -8.05 -1.86
C ALA A 116 -20.77 -6.86 -2.24
N GLU A 117 -20.48 -5.95 -1.30
CA GLU A 117 -19.51 -4.85 -1.48
C GLU A 117 -18.12 -5.38 -1.84
N CYS A 118 -17.60 -6.33 -1.06
CA CYS A 118 -16.28 -6.92 -1.31
C CYS A 118 -16.22 -7.65 -2.66
N GLU A 119 -17.27 -8.39 -3.04
CA GLU A 119 -17.36 -9.08 -4.33
C GLU A 119 -17.43 -8.07 -5.50
N ALA A 120 -18.21 -7.00 -5.36
CA ALA A 120 -18.30 -5.92 -6.33
C ALA A 120 -16.94 -5.18 -6.50
N TYR A 121 -16.23 -4.98 -5.39
CA TYR A 121 -14.91 -4.34 -5.41
C TYR A 121 -13.88 -5.18 -6.17
N GLU A 122 -13.80 -6.49 -5.91
CA GLU A 122 -12.94 -7.40 -6.68
C GLU A 122 -13.31 -7.42 -8.17
N LYS A 123 -14.62 -7.41 -8.47
CA LYS A 123 -15.08 -7.34 -9.85
C LYS A 123 -14.65 -6.02 -10.51
N ALA A 124 -14.77 -4.89 -9.84
CA ALA A 124 -14.37 -3.59 -10.37
C ALA A 124 -12.86 -3.55 -10.68
N ILE A 125 -12.01 -4.15 -9.83
CA ILE A 125 -10.57 -4.30 -10.10
C ILE A 125 -10.33 -5.11 -11.38
N VAL A 126 -11.05 -6.22 -11.56
CA VAL A 126 -10.92 -7.06 -12.76
C VAL A 126 -11.43 -6.33 -14.01
N ASP A 127 -12.58 -5.65 -13.92
CA ASP A 127 -13.18 -4.90 -15.03
C ASP A 127 -12.28 -3.73 -15.47
N ALA A 128 -11.52 -3.15 -14.53
CA ALA A 128 -10.51 -2.12 -14.83
C ALA A 128 -9.23 -2.69 -15.49
N GLY A 129 -9.10 -4.01 -15.62
CA GLY A 129 -7.94 -4.69 -16.19
C GLY A 129 -6.89 -5.17 -15.19
N GLY A 130 -7.21 -5.14 -13.90
CA GLY A 130 -6.29 -5.47 -12.81
C GLY A 130 -5.27 -4.38 -12.53
N PHE A 131 -4.57 -4.46 -11.42
CA PHE A 131 -3.59 -3.45 -11.03
C PHE A 131 -2.34 -3.46 -11.94
N ASP A 132 -1.95 -2.29 -12.44
CA ASP A 132 -0.63 -2.08 -13.01
C ASP A 132 0.42 -1.97 -11.91
N LEU A 133 0.08 -1.27 -10.82
CA LEU A 133 0.92 -1.12 -9.65
C LEU A 133 0.08 -1.12 -8.37
N PHE A 134 0.55 -1.77 -7.32
CA PHE A 134 -0.03 -1.69 -5.99
C PHE A 134 0.97 -1.05 -5.02
N LEU A 135 0.61 0.12 -4.49
CA LEU A 135 1.37 0.78 -3.42
C LEU A 135 0.79 0.39 -2.06
N GLY A 136 1.61 -0.18 -1.21
CA GLY A 136 1.23 -0.57 0.14
C GLY A 136 2.21 -0.13 1.22
N GLY A 137 1.77 -0.24 2.46
CA GLY A 137 2.62 -0.20 3.65
C GLY A 137 2.74 -1.59 4.27
N VAL A 138 3.53 -1.70 5.34
CA VAL A 138 3.68 -2.94 6.11
C VAL A 138 3.49 -2.69 7.60
N GLY A 139 2.80 -3.60 8.29
CA GLY A 139 2.72 -3.63 9.75
C GLY A 139 4.06 -3.96 10.43
N GLU A 140 4.17 -3.72 11.73
CA GLU A 140 5.38 -4.06 12.51
C GLU A 140 5.62 -5.58 12.59
N ASP A 141 4.56 -6.37 12.43
CA ASP A 141 4.53 -7.83 12.38
C ASP A 141 4.62 -8.42 10.96
N GLY A 142 4.75 -7.57 9.94
CA GLY A 142 4.88 -7.98 8.54
C GLY A 142 3.57 -8.18 7.80
N HIS A 143 2.43 -7.67 8.31
CA HIS A 143 1.17 -7.73 7.58
C HIS A 143 1.08 -6.66 6.48
N ILE A 144 0.40 -7.00 5.38
CA ILE A 144 0.04 -6.08 4.29
C ILE A 144 -1.45 -5.80 4.37
N ALA A 145 -1.88 -4.53 4.25
CA ALA A 145 -3.25 -4.09 4.50
C ALA A 145 -3.70 -4.56 5.88
N PHE A 146 -4.97 -4.93 6.09
CA PHE A 146 -5.38 -5.60 7.33
C PHE A 146 -5.31 -7.14 7.26
N ASN A 147 -4.39 -7.68 6.45
CA ASN A 147 -4.13 -9.12 6.43
C ASN A 147 -3.14 -9.49 7.53
N GLU A 148 -3.62 -9.52 8.76
CA GLU A 148 -2.84 -9.86 9.95
C GLU A 148 -2.17 -11.23 9.84
N PRO A 149 -1.16 -11.55 10.69
CA PRO A 149 -0.54 -12.87 10.75
C PRO A 149 -1.58 -13.99 10.74
N PHE A 150 -1.28 -15.05 9.98
CA PHE A 150 -2.16 -16.19 9.70
C PHE A 150 -3.28 -15.95 8.68
N SER A 151 -3.39 -14.77 8.08
CA SER A 151 -4.25 -14.56 6.91
C SER A 151 -3.76 -15.39 5.74
N SER A 152 -4.69 -16.06 5.06
CA SER A 152 -4.33 -16.85 3.88
C SER A 152 -3.64 -15.99 2.81
N LEU A 153 -2.54 -16.49 2.25
CA LEU A 153 -1.88 -15.87 1.10
C LEU A 153 -2.73 -15.92 -0.18
N GLN A 154 -3.84 -16.69 -0.17
CA GLN A 154 -4.84 -16.75 -1.24
C GLN A 154 -6.11 -15.93 -0.91
N SER A 155 -6.09 -15.13 0.17
CA SER A 155 -7.25 -14.31 0.55
C SER A 155 -7.56 -13.25 -0.52
N ARG A 156 -8.87 -13.00 -0.67
CA ARG A 156 -9.43 -11.91 -1.47
C ARG A 156 -10.04 -10.84 -0.57
N THR A 157 -10.59 -9.79 -1.16
CA THR A 157 -11.24 -8.70 -0.43
C THR A 157 -12.35 -9.25 0.46
N ARG A 158 -12.33 -8.84 1.74
CA ARG A 158 -13.25 -9.35 2.75
C ARG A 158 -13.31 -8.43 3.97
N GLU A 159 -14.32 -8.62 4.81
CA GLU A 159 -14.30 -8.11 6.18
C GLU A 159 -13.33 -8.92 7.04
N VAL A 160 -12.58 -8.22 7.88
CA VAL A 160 -11.68 -8.78 8.88
C VAL A 160 -11.94 -8.15 10.24
N VAL A 161 -11.83 -8.95 11.30
CA VAL A 161 -11.81 -8.45 12.67
C VAL A 161 -10.41 -7.94 12.98
N LEU A 162 -10.30 -6.72 13.48
CA LEU A 162 -9.03 -6.13 13.88
C LEU A 162 -8.61 -6.67 15.25
N THR A 163 -7.37 -7.14 15.37
CA THR A 163 -6.82 -7.58 16.66
C THR A 163 -6.76 -6.43 17.67
N TYR A 164 -6.69 -6.76 18.95
CA TYR A 164 -6.54 -5.74 19.98
C TYR A 164 -5.28 -4.90 19.76
N ASP A 165 -4.16 -5.55 19.39
CA ASP A 165 -2.88 -4.88 19.16
C ASP A 165 -2.96 -3.90 17.99
N THR A 166 -3.58 -4.29 16.87
CA THR A 166 -3.83 -3.39 15.73
C THR A 166 -4.70 -2.21 16.14
N ARG A 167 -5.74 -2.43 16.95
CA ARG A 167 -6.58 -1.35 17.46
C ARG A 167 -5.81 -0.43 18.41
N VAL A 168 -4.93 -0.96 19.26
CA VAL A 168 -4.03 -0.16 20.11
C VAL A 168 -3.11 0.70 19.27
N VAL A 169 -2.47 0.15 18.25
CA VAL A 169 -1.61 0.93 17.33
C VAL A 169 -2.41 2.05 16.64
N ASN A 170 -3.63 1.75 16.19
CA ASN A 170 -4.47 2.72 15.48
C ASN A 170 -5.16 3.72 16.41
N SER A 171 -5.22 3.47 17.72
CA SER A 171 -5.86 4.38 18.70
C SER A 171 -5.22 5.77 18.70
N ARG A 172 -3.96 5.91 18.28
CA ARG A 172 -3.27 7.20 18.09
C ARG A 172 -4.04 8.17 17.18
N PHE A 173 -4.83 7.66 16.25
CA PHE A 173 -5.70 8.44 15.38
C PHE A 173 -7.07 8.72 16.02
N PHE A 174 -7.44 8.01 17.09
CA PHE A 174 -8.71 8.09 17.81
C PHE A 174 -8.50 8.61 19.24
N ASN A 175 -7.79 9.72 19.41
CA ASN A 175 -7.50 10.36 20.70
C ASN A 175 -6.82 9.42 21.73
N ASN A 176 -6.08 8.42 21.29
CA ASN A 176 -5.49 7.32 22.09
C ASN A 176 -6.55 6.47 22.84
N ASP A 177 -7.80 6.45 22.35
CA ASP A 177 -8.85 5.59 22.90
C ASP A 177 -9.12 4.39 21.99
N VAL A 178 -8.69 3.23 22.43
CA VAL A 178 -8.85 1.95 21.69
C VAL A 178 -10.34 1.59 21.49
N ASN A 179 -11.25 2.11 22.34
CA ASN A 179 -12.67 1.82 22.20
C ASN A 179 -13.34 2.61 21.07
N GLN A 180 -12.73 3.70 20.63
CA GLN A 180 -13.20 4.47 19.47
C GLN A 180 -12.74 3.86 18.15
N VAL A 181 -11.70 3.01 18.15
CA VAL A 181 -11.24 2.33 16.94
C VAL A 181 -12.26 1.26 16.54
N PRO A 182 -12.73 1.25 15.27
CA PRO A 182 -13.63 0.21 14.78
C PRO A 182 -13.09 -1.20 15.02
N LYS A 183 -13.99 -2.16 15.20
CA LYS A 183 -13.62 -3.54 15.51
C LYS A 183 -13.34 -4.39 14.27
N SER A 184 -13.79 -3.93 13.11
CA SER A 184 -13.59 -4.60 11.82
C SER A 184 -13.31 -3.60 10.71
N ALA A 185 -12.74 -4.09 9.63
CA ALA A 185 -12.46 -3.35 8.42
C ALA A 185 -12.71 -4.22 7.19
N LEU A 186 -13.03 -3.59 6.07
CA LEU A 186 -12.94 -4.20 4.74
C LEU A 186 -11.51 -4.04 4.25
N THR A 187 -10.93 -5.09 3.71
CA THR A 187 -9.54 -5.06 3.25
C THR A 187 -9.34 -5.93 2.03
N VAL A 188 -8.55 -5.45 1.08
CA VAL A 188 -8.10 -6.31 -0.02
C VAL A 188 -7.29 -7.48 0.53
N GLY A 189 -7.45 -8.65 -0.07
CA GLY A 189 -6.73 -9.85 0.34
C GLY A 189 -5.28 -9.85 -0.13
N VAL A 190 -4.47 -10.76 0.43
CA VAL A 190 -3.07 -10.91 0.03
C VAL A 190 -2.97 -11.28 -1.45
N ALA A 191 -3.79 -12.24 -1.93
CA ALA A 191 -3.79 -12.61 -3.35
C ALA A 191 -4.26 -11.47 -4.26
N THR A 192 -5.14 -10.58 -3.77
CA THR A 192 -5.57 -9.39 -4.53
C THR A 192 -4.39 -8.43 -4.71
N VAL A 193 -3.61 -8.16 -3.64
CA VAL A 193 -2.38 -7.35 -3.71
C VAL A 193 -1.37 -8.00 -4.66
N LEU A 194 -1.10 -9.30 -4.47
CA LEU A 194 -0.09 -10.03 -5.25
C LEU A 194 -0.50 -10.29 -6.72
N SER A 195 -1.76 -10.05 -7.09
CA SER A 195 -2.20 -10.11 -8.49
C SER A 195 -1.82 -8.87 -9.31
N ALA A 196 -1.32 -7.82 -8.67
CA ALA A 196 -0.81 -6.64 -9.37
C ALA A 196 0.40 -7.00 -10.25
N LYS A 197 0.58 -6.29 -11.37
CA LYS A 197 1.77 -6.47 -12.22
C LYS A 197 3.05 -6.07 -11.47
N GLU A 198 2.95 -5.01 -10.67
CA GLU A 198 4.03 -4.53 -9.80
C GLU A 198 3.48 -4.25 -8.40
N VAL A 199 4.25 -4.61 -7.38
CA VAL A 199 3.92 -4.30 -5.98
C VAL A 199 5.06 -3.50 -5.36
N VAL A 200 4.73 -2.34 -4.79
CA VAL A 200 5.67 -1.47 -4.08
C VAL A 200 5.21 -1.32 -2.63
N ILE A 201 6.02 -1.78 -1.69
CA ILE A 201 5.72 -1.68 -0.25
C ILE A 201 6.67 -0.69 0.41
N LEU A 202 6.12 0.29 1.11
CA LEU A 202 6.88 1.26 1.89
C LEU A 202 7.12 0.73 3.30
N ALA A 203 8.38 0.73 3.73
CA ALA A 203 8.79 0.23 5.04
C ALA A 203 9.87 1.12 5.66
N PHE A 204 9.50 2.05 6.51
CA PHE A 204 10.41 3.02 7.10
C PHE A 204 10.46 2.94 8.62
N GLY A 205 11.67 3.19 9.17
CA GLY A 205 11.94 3.25 10.59
C GLY A 205 12.25 1.89 11.23
N SER A 206 12.93 1.92 12.36
CA SER A 206 13.44 0.73 13.07
C SER A 206 12.35 -0.25 13.51
N LYS A 207 11.11 0.23 13.72
CA LYS A 207 9.97 -0.64 14.06
C LYS A 207 9.60 -1.62 12.95
N LYS A 208 10.03 -1.39 11.70
CA LYS A 208 9.80 -2.29 10.56
C LYS A 208 10.94 -3.29 10.34
N ALA A 209 12.06 -3.15 11.07
CA ALA A 209 13.25 -3.96 10.85
C ALA A 209 12.98 -5.47 10.96
N ARG A 210 12.19 -5.88 11.96
CA ARG A 210 11.80 -7.29 12.14
C ARG A 210 10.95 -7.80 10.99
N ALA A 211 9.93 -7.04 10.58
CA ALA A 211 9.05 -7.39 9.47
C ALA A 211 9.83 -7.55 8.16
N ILE A 212 10.77 -6.64 7.90
CA ILE A 212 11.63 -6.71 6.70
C ILE A 212 12.54 -7.94 6.75
N LYS A 213 13.17 -8.22 7.89
CA LYS A 213 13.99 -9.43 8.03
C LYS A 213 13.19 -10.70 7.78
N ASP A 214 12.00 -10.80 8.40
CA ASP A 214 11.17 -12.01 8.28
C ASP A 214 10.62 -12.16 6.85
N ALA A 215 10.31 -11.06 6.15
CA ALA A 215 9.87 -11.10 4.76
C ALA A 215 10.98 -11.45 3.77
N VAL A 216 12.22 -10.98 4.01
CA VAL A 216 13.34 -11.11 3.07
C VAL A 216 14.14 -12.38 3.30
N GLU A 217 14.44 -12.68 4.56
CA GLU A 217 15.31 -13.81 4.96
C GLU A 217 14.54 -14.99 5.57
N GLY A 218 13.28 -14.77 5.94
CA GLY A 218 12.42 -15.80 6.51
C GLY A 218 11.77 -16.68 5.44
N PRO A 219 10.96 -17.66 5.87
CA PRO A 219 10.23 -18.52 4.94
C PRO A 219 9.08 -17.78 4.27
N TYR A 220 8.65 -18.26 3.10
CA TYR A 220 7.36 -17.91 2.50
C TYR A 220 6.24 -18.46 3.39
N THR A 221 5.52 -17.57 4.06
CA THR A 221 4.58 -17.96 5.12
C THR A 221 3.46 -16.94 5.32
N HIS A 222 2.30 -17.42 5.70
CA HIS A 222 1.18 -16.58 6.11
C HIS A 222 1.34 -15.93 7.49
N TYR A 223 2.34 -16.33 8.27
CA TYR A 223 2.69 -15.66 9.53
C TYR A 223 3.20 -14.22 9.29
N CYS A 224 3.91 -14.01 8.18
CA CYS A 224 4.34 -12.70 7.70
C CYS A 224 3.83 -12.56 6.27
N THR A 225 2.68 -11.90 6.06
CA THR A 225 2.04 -11.85 4.74
C THR A 225 2.87 -11.08 3.71
N LEU A 226 3.75 -10.16 4.14
CA LEU A 226 4.75 -9.51 3.29
C LEU A 226 5.69 -10.53 2.63
N SER A 227 5.92 -11.70 3.23
CA SER A 227 6.74 -12.77 2.62
C SER A 227 6.17 -13.24 1.27
N GLY A 228 4.90 -12.95 1.00
CA GLY A 228 4.27 -13.19 -0.30
C GLY A 228 5.03 -12.58 -1.46
N LEU A 229 5.74 -11.48 -1.24
CA LEU A 229 6.57 -10.84 -2.27
C LEU A 229 7.75 -11.72 -2.73
N GLN A 230 8.15 -12.73 -1.97
CA GLN A 230 9.18 -13.68 -2.42
C GLN A 230 8.77 -14.44 -3.69
N ALA A 231 7.46 -14.66 -3.88
CA ALA A 231 6.90 -15.33 -5.06
C ALA A 231 6.48 -14.33 -6.15
N HIS A 232 6.50 -13.03 -5.88
CA HIS A 232 6.11 -12.00 -6.85
C HIS A 232 7.28 -11.63 -7.77
N GLN A 233 7.05 -11.58 -9.09
CA GLN A 233 8.10 -11.27 -10.06
C GLN A 233 8.63 -9.85 -9.91
N GLU A 234 7.72 -8.87 -9.80
CA GLU A 234 8.01 -7.43 -9.74
C GLU A 234 7.62 -6.84 -8.36
N GLY A 235 8.01 -7.53 -7.28
CA GLY A 235 7.79 -7.07 -5.92
C GLY A 235 8.98 -6.23 -5.42
N THR A 236 8.73 -5.01 -4.98
CA THR A 236 9.73 -4.08 -4.44
C THR A 236 9.37 -3.65 -3.03
N ILE A 237 10.33 -3.65 -2.11
CA ILE A 237 10.21 -3.04 -0.80
C ILE A 237 11.12 -1.82 -0.77
N VAL A 238 10.54 -0.63 -0.52
CA VAL A 238 11.28 0.61 -0.34
C VAL A 238 11.54 0.81 1.14
N CYS A 239 12.81 0.75 1.51
CA CYS A 239 13.31 0.78 2.88
C CYS A 239 14.11 2.04 3.16
N ASP A 240 14.24 2.40 4.44
CA ASP A 240 15.32 3.25 4.92
C ASP A 240 16.38 2.44 5.69
N GLU A 241 17.52 3.07 6.01
CA GLU A 241 18.62 2.40 6.72
C GLU A 241 18.19 1.86 8.10
N LEU A 242 17.18 2.46 8.74
CA LEU A 242 16.66 1.99 10.02
C LEU A 242 15.83 0.72 9.88
N SER A 243 15.04 0.62 8.82
CA SER A 243 14.14 -0.53 8.60
C SER A 243 14.87 -1.78 8.12
N VAL A 244 16.11 -1.68 7.66
CA VAL A 244 16.94 -2.83 7.26
C VAL A 244 17.92 -3.26 8.34
N GLY A 245 17.86 -2.67 9.54
CA GLY A 245 18.84 -2.86 10.62
C GLY A 245 18.94 -4.28 11.20
N GLU A 246 17.94 -5.15 10.95
CA GLU A 246 17.99 -6.56 11.37
C GLU A 246 18.38 -7.53 10.23
N LEU A 247 18.60 -7.06 9.01
CA LEU A 247 19.09 -7.91 7.93
C LEU A 247 20.54 -8.38 8.20
N LYS A 248 20.85 -9.59 7.76
CA LYS A 248 22.25 -10.03 7.71
C LYS A 248 23.07 -9.12 6.80
N VAL A 249 24.31 -8.89 7.18
CA VAL A 249 25.24 -8.03 6.41
C VAL A 249 25.34 -8.44 4.95
N ASN A 250 25.33 -9.76 4.66
CA ASN A 250 25.40 -10.25 3.28
C ASN A 250 24.13 -9.93 2.48
N SER A 251 22.95 -10.02 3.09
CA SER A 251 21.69 -9.66 2.44
C SER A 251 21.65 -8.15 2.13
N TYR A 252 22.00 -7.32 3.11
CA TYR A 252 22.09 -5.87 2.92
C TYR A 252 23.05 -5.51 1.78
N ARG A 253 24.28 -6.05 1.79
CA ARG A 253 25.28 -5.79 0.74
C ARG A 253 24.83 -6.27 -0.64
N TYR A 254 24.16 -7.41 -0.71
CA TYR A 254 23.64 -7.93 -1.97
C TYR A 254 22.64 -6.94 -2.60
N PHE A 255 21.64 -6.47 -1.84
CA PHE A 255 20.64 -5.56 -2.38
C PHE A 255 21.21 -4.19 -2.75
N LYS A 256 22.15 -3.67 -1.99
CA LYS A 256 22.87 -2.43 -2.34
C LYS A 256 23.65 -2.58 -3.65
N ALA A 257 24.37 -3.69 -3.81
CA ALA A 257 25.16 -3.94 -5.04
C ALA A 257 24.26 -4.14 -6.27
N VAL A 258 23.10 -4.82 -6.13
CA VAL A 258 22.14 -4.99 -7.23
C VAL A 258 21.59 -3.63 -7.67
N GLU A 259 21.21 -2.79 -6.71
CA GLU A 259 20.67 -1.46 -7.00
C GLU A 259 21.70 -0.55 -7.67
N GLU A 260 22.96 -0.59 -7.23
CA GLU A 260 24.07 0.15 -7.86
C GLU A 260 24.28 -0.28 -9.31
N ALA A 261 24.20 -1.58 -9.59
CA ALA A 261 24.35 -2.12 -10.95
C ALA A 261 23.21 -1.74 -11.89
N GLU A 262 21.97 -1.63 -11.38
CA GLU A 262 20.80 -1.22 -12.19
C GLU A 262 20.79 0.28 -12.51
N ASN A 263 21.51 1.11 -11.73
CA ASN A 263 21.61 2.56 -11.93
C ASN A 263 22.80 2.98 -12.81
N GLN A 264 23.62 2.02 -13.27
CA GLN A 264 24.73 2.23 -14.23
C GLN A 264 24.26 2.02 -15.68
#